data_6398b2e709c7801be52099a0688df516
#
_entry.id   6398b2e709c7801be52099a0688df516
#
_cell.length_a   1.000
_cell.length_b   1.000
_cell.length_c   1.000
_cell.angle_alpha   90.00
_cell.angle_beta   90.00
_cell.angle_gamma   90.00
#
_symmetry.space_group_name_H-M   'P 1'
#
loop_
_entity.id
_entity.type
_entity.pdbx_description
1 polymer ?
#
loop_
_entity_poly.entity_id
_entity_poly.type
_entity_poly.pdbx_seq_one_letter_code
_entity_poly.pdbx_strand_id
1 'polypeptide(L)'
;MGHREGAKKFEEITEVCHDLGVKTITAYAFSTENWKRSQDEISGIISILDTYLEDLIEVKYKKNIRFRVLGDISVFPDYIREKIRVGEEKTASNLYNLNLCLNYGGRAEICRAFNNLYEKGYTHVTEQDIASEMYTAPTGD
;
A
#
# COMPACT_ATOMS: atom_id res chain seq x y z
N MET A 1 -21.01 -8.05 -2.14
CA MET A 1 -20.51 -9.42 -2.44
C MET A 1 -19.19 -9.41 -3.21
N GLY A 2 -19.06 -8.71 -4.34
CA GLY A 2 -17.86 -8.76 -5.19
C GLY A 2 -16.52 -8.39 -4.54
N HIS A 3 -16.46 -7.37 -3.68
CA HIS A 3 -15.21 -6.93 -3.06
C HIS A 3 -14.63 -7.95 -2.06
N ARG A 4 -15.46 -8.65 -1.30
CA ARG A 4 -14.98 -9.71 -0.37
C ARG A 4 -14.44 -10.92 -1.10
N GLU A 5 -15.10 -11.35 -2.18
CA GLU A 5 -14.59 -12.43 -3.02
C GLU A 5 -13.29 -12.02 -3.72
N GLY A 6 -13.19 -10.77 -4.17
CA GLY A 6 -11.97 -10.22 -4.73
C GLY A 6 -10.81 -10.27 -3.73
N ALA A 7 -11.03 -9.92 -2.46
CA ALA A 7 -10.00 -9.98 -1.43
C ALA A 7 -9.48 -11.41 -1.19
N LYS A 8 -10.38 -12.41 -1.11
CA LYS A 8 -9.97 -13.82 -0.98
C LYS A 8 -9.16 -14.29 -2.17
N LYS A 9 -9.61 -13.97 -3.38
CA LYS A 9 -8.87 -14.34 -4.61
C LYS A 9 -7.50 -13.65 -4.67
N PHE A 10 -7.41 -12.42 -4.23
CA PHE A 10 -6.15 -11.72 -4.12
C PHE A 10 -5.18 -12.43 -3.17
N GLU A 11 -5.66 -12.92 -2.03
CA GLU A 11 -4.83 -13.71 -1.10
C GLU A 11 -4.32 -15.01 -1.73
N GLU A 12 -5.20 -15.78 -2.36
CA GLU A 12 -4.84 -17.02 -3.06
C GLU A 12 -3.77 -16.75 -4.14
N ILE A 13 -3.95 -15.70 -4.95
CA ILE A 13 -2.99 -15.31 -6.00
C ILE A 13 -1.65 -14.88 -5.38
N THR A 14 -1.68 -14.14 -4.28
CA THR A 14 -0.45 -13.69 -3.59
C THR A 14 0.34 -14.90 -3.11
N GLU A 15 -0.31 -15.90 -2.53
CA GLU A 15 0.35 -17.14 -2.09
C GLU A 15 0.97 -17.90 -3.27
N VAL A 16 0.23 -18.10 -4.35
CA VAL A 16 0.73 -18.78 -5.55
C VAL A 16 1.94 -18.02 -6.14
N CYS A 17 1.88 -16.71 -6.20
CA CYS A 17 3.01 -15.91 -6.69
C CYS A 17 4.27 -16.10 -5.82
N HIS A 18 4.12 -16.15 -4.50
CA HIS A 18 5.24 -16.42 -3.59
C HIS A 18 5.80 -17.82 -3.80
N ASP A 19 4.94 -18.83 -3.95
CA ASP A 19 5.37 -20.21 -4.21
C ASP A 19 6.15 -20.34 -5.54
N LEU A 20 5.82 -19.50 -6.51
CA LEU A 20 6.54 -19.38 -7.78
C LEU A 20 7.82 -18.52 -7.69
N GLY A 21 8.15 -17.99 -6.52
CA GLY A 21 9.38 -17.21 -6.29
C GLY A 21 9.27 -15.71 -6.61
N VAL A 22 8.06 -15.18 -6.80
CA VAL A 22 7.83 -13.73 -6.94
C VAL A 22 8.11 -13.05 -5.60
N LYS A 23 9.09 -12.16 -5.58
CA LYS A 23 9.53 -11.50 -4.33
C LYS A 23 8.70 -10.29 -3.93
N THR A 24 8.09 -9.61 -4.90
CA THR A 24 7.34 -8.39 -4.65
C THR A 24 6.06 -8.39 -5.48
N ILE A 25 4.94 -8.16 -4.81
CA ILE A 25 3.62 -7.98 -5.42
C ILE A 25 3.12 -6.59 -5.05
N THR A 26 2.70 -5.83 -6.03
CA THR A 26 2.08 -4.51 -5.82
C THR A 26 0.64 -4.55 -6.34
N ALA A 27 -0.31 -4.29 -5.45
CA ALA A 27 -1.73 -4.30 -5.76
C ALA A 27 -2.37 -2.93 -5.64
N TYR A 28 -3.15 -2.56 -6.64
CA TYR A 28 -3.88 -1.30 -6.67
C TYR A 28 -5.26 -1.50 -6.01
N ALA A 29 -5.40 -1.10 -4.73
CA ALA A 29 -6.61 -1.36 -3.96
C ALA A 29 -7.54 -0.15 -3.86
N PHE A 30 -6.99 1.06 -3.73
CA PHE A 30 -7.79 2.29 -3.64
C PHE A 30 -7.05 3.47 -4.28
N SER A 31 -7.60 4.03 -5.37
CA SER A 31 -7.01 5.18 -6.06
C SER A 31 -7.49 6.51 -5.47
N THR A 32 -6.73 7.58 -5.73
CA THR A 32 -7.14 8.96 -5.40
C THR A 32 -8.48 9.34 -6.03
N GLU A 33 -8.84 8.72 -7.17
CA GLU A 33 -10.10 8.99 -7.86
C GLU A 33 -11.31 8.32 -7.19
N ASN A 34 -11.09 7.28 -6.38
CA ASN A 34 -12.17 6.55 -5.73
C ASN A 34 -12.91 7.38 -4.66
N TRP A 35 -12.32 8.48 -4.19
CA TRP A 35 -12.99 9.43 -3.29
C TRP A 35 -14.20 10.14 -3.93
N LYS A 36 -14.34 10.07 -5.26
CA LYS A 36 -15.50 10.59 -5.99
C LYS A 36 -16.74 9.67 -5.90
N ARG A 37 -16.59 8.47 -5.34
CA ARG A 37 -17.69 7.51 -5.14
C ARG A 37 -18.65 7.97 -4.04
N SER A 38 -19.81 7.32 -3.93
CA SER A 38 -20.76 7.59 -2.86
C SER A 38 -20.15 7.27 -1.49
N GLN A 39 -20.62 7.94 -0.43
CA GLN A 39 -20.14 7.71 0.94
C GLN A 39 -20.37 6.28 1.39
N ASP A 40 -21.46 5.65 0.95
CA ASP A 40 -21.76 4.24 1.28
C ASP A 40 -20.73 3.29 0.67
N GLU A 41 -20.31 3.54 -0.58
CA GLU A 41 -19.27 2.76 -1.23
C GLU A 41 -17.92 2.94 -0.55
N ILE A 42 -17.55 4.18 -0.21
CA ILE A 42 -16.30 4.49 0.50
C ILE A 42 -16.29 3.81 1.86
N SER A 43 -17.38 3.91 2.63
CA SER A 43 -17.51 3.25 3.94
C SER A 43 -17.41 1.73 3.82
N GLY A 44 -18.00 1.16 2.78
CA GLY A 44 -17.89 -0.26 2.48
C GLY A 44 -16.46 -0.71 2.18
N ILE A 45 -15.72 0.07 1.41
CA ILE A 45 -14.31 -0.21 1.09
C ILE A 45 -13.43 -0.08 2.34
N ILE A 46 -13.64 0.95 3.16
CA ILE A 46 -12.91 1.13 4.43
C ILE A 46 -13.16 -0.05 5.38
N SER A 47 -14.40 -0.54 5.47
CA SER A 47 -14.73 -1.71 6.30
C SER A 47 -14.04 -3.00 5.81
N ILE A 48 -13.92 -3.18 4.49
CA ILE A 48 -13.20 -4.32 3.92
C ILE A 48 -11.70 -4.19 4.19
N LEU A 49 -11.15 -3.00 4.05
CA LEU A 49 -9.75 -2.71 4.38
C LEU A 49 -9.46 -2.98 5.85
N ASP A 50 -10.36 -2.56 6.75
CA ASP A 50 -10.26 -2.79 8.19
C ASP A 50 -10.15 -4.28 8.52
N THR A 51 -11.09 -5.09 8.02
CA THR A 51 -11.07 -6.54 8.17
C THR A 51 -9.79 -7.16 7.58
N TYR A 52 -9.38 -6.70 6.41
CA TYR A 52 -8.17 -7.19 5.75
C TYR A 52 -6.91 -6.92 6.58
N LEU A 53 -6.80 -5.72 7.17
CA LEU A 53 -5.67 -5.36 8.02
C LEU A 53 -5.64 -6.18 9.31
N GLU A 54 -6.79 -6.48 9.92
CA GLU A 54 -6.87 -7.40 11.07
C GLU A 54 -6.35 -8.79 10.72
N ASP A 55 -6.88 -9.38 9.67
CA ASP A 55 -6.45 -10.70 9.19
C ASP A 55 -4.95 -10.71 8.85
N LEU A 56 -4.46 -9.65 8.24
CA LEU A 56 -3.05 -9.51 7.90
C LEU A 56 -2.15 -9.50 9.13
N ILE A 57 -2.52 -8.75 10.17
CA ILE A 57 -1.75 -8.63 11.41
C ILE A 57 -1.70 -9.97 12.14
N GLU A 58 -2.80 -10.74 12.13
CA GLU A 58 -2.92 -12.00 12.88
C GLU A 58 -2.40 -13.21 12.11
N VAL A 59 -2.71 -13.31 10.81
CA VAL A 59 -2.49 -14.51 10.01
C VAL A 59 -1.28 -14.40 9.09
N LYS A 60 -1.14 -13.29 8.37
CA LYS A 60 -0.10 -13.13 7.34
C LYS A 60 1.28 -12.88 7.89
N TYR A 61 1.38 -12.35 9.10
CA TYR A 61 2.64 -12.30 9.83
C TYR A 61 3.34 -13.67 9.87
N LYS A 62 2.54 -14.75 9.96
CA LYS A 62 3.04 -16.15 9.99
C LYS A 62 3.47 -16.70 8.62
N LYS A 63 3.10 -16.02 7.52
CA LYS A 63 3.36 -16.47 6.13
C LYS A 63 4.58 -15.83 5.47
N ASN A 64 5.46 -15.19 6.24
CA ASN A 64 6.68 -14.53 5.74
C ASN A 64 6.42 -13.39 4.72
N ILE A 65 5.27 -12.75 4.78
CA ILE A 65 4.87 -11.62 3.95
C ILE A 65 5.17 -10.31 4.67
N ARG A 66 5.98 -9.46 4.06
CA ARG A 66 6.25 -8.09 4.49
C ARG A 66 5.21 -7.17 3.85
N PHE A 67 4.31 -6.65 4.65
CA PHE A 67 3.26 -5.74 4.23
C PHE A 67 3.76 -4.30 4.17
N ARG A 68 3.34 -3.55 3.15
CA ARG A 68 3.56 -2.11 3.02
C ARG A 68 2.38 -1.43 2.35
N VAL A 69 2.14 -0.19 2.73
CA VAL A 69 1.18 0.68 2.04
C VAL A 69 1.94 1.73 1.22
N LEU A 70 1.52 1.88 -0.02
CA LEU A 70 1.99 2.93 -0.94
C LEU A 70 0.85 3.92 -1.16
N GLY A 71 1.08 5.19 -0.86
CA GLY A 71 0.10 6.27 -1.04
C GLY A 71 -0.03 7.17 0.17
N ASP A 72 -0.88 8.18 0.07
CA ASP A 72 -1.14 9.11 1.15
C ASP A 72 -2.25 8.59 2.07
N ILE A 73 -1.84 8.02 3.20
CA ILE A 73 -2.76 7.45 4.20
C ILE A 73 -3.34 8.49 5.17
N SER A 74 -2.94 9.76 5.09
CA SER A 74 -3.42 10.82 6.00
C SER A 74 -4.94 11.03 5.94
N VAL A 75 -5.54 10.67 4.82
CA VAL A 75 -6.99 10.80 4.56
C VAL A 75 -7.84 9.72 5.23
N PHE A 76 -7.23 8.62 5.68
CA PHE A 76 -7.95 7.53 6.35
C PHE A 76 -8.14 7.82 7.85
N PRO A 77 -9.18 7.23 8.48
CA PRO A 77 -9.40 7.32 9.92
C PRO A 77 -8.18 6.85 10.72
N ASP A 78 -8.01 7.41 11.92
CA ASP A 78 -6.85 7.14 12.79
C ASP A 78 -6.67 5.64 13.09
N TYR A 79 -7.77 4.92 13.33
CA TYR A 79 -7.69 3.49 13.60
C TYR A 79 -7.19 2.66 12.42
N ILE A 80 -7.48 3.06 11.17
CA ILE A 80 -6.93 2.43 9.97
C ILE A 80 -5.45 2.73 9.85
N ARG A 81 -5.04 3.98 10.06
CA ARG A 81 -3.62 4.39 10.01
C ARG A 81 -2.80 3.63 11.05
N GLU A 82 -3.34 3.45 12.25
CA GLU A 82 -2.68 2.69 13.31
C GLU A 82 -2.55 1.20 12.96
N LYS A 83 -3.59 0.57 12.41
CA LYS A 83 -3.51 -0.82 11.93
C LYS A 83 -2.47 -0.99 10.82
N ILE A 84 -2.38 -0.04 9.89
CA ILE A 84 -1.34 -0.03 8.85
C ILE A 84 0.04 -0.01 9.50
N ARG A 85 0.30 0.93 10.40
CA ARG A 85 1.57 1.07 11.12
C ARG A 85 1.96 -0.23 11.84
N VAL A 86 1.03 -0.78 12.60
CA VAL A 86 1.25 -2.05 13.33
C VAL A 86 1.53 -3.21 12.36
N GLY A 87 0.79 -3.30 11.25
CA GLY A 87 0.99 -4.31 10.23
C GLY A 87 2.37 -4.23 9.58
N GLU A 88 2.80 -3.03 9.21
CA GLU A 88 4.14 -2.79 8.64
C GLU A 88 5.25 -3.14 9.63
N GLU A 89 5.13 -2.72 10.89
CA GLU A 89 6.13 -3.01 11.92
C GLU A 89 6.23 -4.51 12.22
N LYS A 90 5.11 -5.19 12.41
CA LYS A 90 5.10 -6.64 12.70
C LYS A 90 5.65 -7.48 11.58
N THR A 91 5.54 -7.03 10.34
CA THR A 91 5.96 -7.79 9.16
C THR A 91 7.30 -7.33 8.59
N ALA A 92 7.95 -6.35 9.19
CA ALA A 92 9.16 -5.68 8.65
C ALA A 92 10.33 -6.62 8.34
N SER A 93 10.47 -7.72 9.09
CA SER A 93 11.55 -8.70 8.92
C SER A 93 11.24 -9.81 7.91
N ASN A 94 10.03 -9.84 7.34
CA ASN A 94 9.60 -10.88 6.41
C ASN A 94 10.21 -10.65 5.02
N LEU A 95 10.32 -11.74 4.23
CA LEU A 95 11.09 -11.77 2.98
C LEU A 95 10.31 -11.34 1.74
N TYR A 96 9.00 -11.65 1.69
CA TYR A 96 8.17 -11.38 0.51
C TYR A 96 7.41 -10.08 0.67
N ASN A 97 7.57 -9.16 -0.27
CA ASN A 97 6.92 -7.86 -0.20
C ASN A 97 5.50 -7.92 -0.79
N LEU A 98 4.53 -7.44 -0.03
CA LEU A 98 3.19 -7.12 -0.48
C LEU A 98 2.95 -5.63 -0.30
N ASN A 99 2.96 -4.90 -1.41
CA ASN A 99 2.67 -3.47 -1.45
C ASN A 99 1.19 -3.27 -1.80
N LEU A 100 0.46 -2.60 -0.93
CA LEU A 100 -0.94 -2.24 -1.15
C LEU A 100 -1.06 -0.75 -1.45
N CYS A 101 -1.44 -0.40 -2.67
CA CYS A 101 -1.66 1.00 -3.06
C CYS A 101 -2.99 1.50 -2.50
N LEU A 102 -2.94 2.41 -1.51
CA LEU A 102 -4.08 3.03 -0.86
C LEU A 102 -4.04 4.55 -1.02
N ASN A 103 -5.11 5.13 -1.49
CA ASN A 103 -5.15 6.56 -1.87
C ASN A 103 -3.94 6.93 -2.75
N TYR A 104 -3.64 6.04 -3.68
CA TYR A 104 -2.49 6.15 -4.55
C TYR A 104 -2.89 6.73 -5.91
N GLY A 105 -1.99 7.52 -6.49
CA GLY A 105 -2.07 8.00 -7.85
C GLY A 105 -0.66 8.34 -8.36
N GLY A 106 -0.23 7.76 -9.47
CA GLY A 106 1.16 7.93 -9.95
C GLY A 106 1.52 9.39 -10.23
N ARG A 107 0.60 10.19 -10.79
CA ARG A 107 0.83 11.64 -10.99
C ARG A 107 0.96 12.38 -9.66
N ALA A 108 0.13 12.03 -8.67
CA ALA A 108 0.20 12.62 -7.34
C ALA A 108 1.52 12.27 -6.64
N GLU A 109 1.99 11.04 -6.79
CA GLU A 109 3.28 10.60 -6.25
C GLU A 109 4.44 11.36 -6.87
N ILE A 110 4.48 11.53 -8.19
CA ILE A 110 5.53 12.31 -8.87
C ILE A 110 5.54 13.76 -8.37
N CYS A 111 4.36 14.39 -8.26
CA CYS A 111 4.25 15.75 -7.73
C CYS A 111 4.74 15.83 -6.28
N ARG A 112 4.40 14.86 -5.45
CA ARG A 112 4.87 14.77 -4.06
C ARG A 112 6.39 14.62 -4.00
N ALA A 113 6.95 13.71 -4.77
CA ALA A 113 8.39 13.48 -4.83
C ALA A 113 9.14 14.77 -5.23
N PHE A 114 8.65 15.45 -6.25
CA PHE A 114 9.22 16.73 -6.69
C PHE A 114 9.13 17.80 -5.59
N ASN A 115 7.98 17.96 -4.95
CA ASN A 115 7.79 18.96 -3.90
C ASN A 115 8.71 18.69 -2.70
N ASN A 116 8.87 17.42 -2.29
CA ASN A 116 9.80 17.05 -1.22
C ASN A 116 11.24 17.44 -1.56
N LEU A 117 11.67 17.22 -2.79
CA LEU A 117 13.01 17.61 -3.27
C LEU A 117 13.15 19.13 -3.29
N TYR A 118 12.13 19.85 -3.78
CA TYR A 118 12.12 21.31 -3.79
C TYR A 118 12.24 21.90 -2.38
N GLU A 119 11.49 21.37 -1.40
CA GLU A 119 11.58 21.77 0.01
C GLU A 119 12.96 21.47 0.63
N LYS A 120 13.65 20.44 0.14
CA LYS A 120 15.04 20.12 0.50
C LYS A 120 16.07 21.03 -0.19
N GLY A 121 15.65 21.97 -1.04
CA GLY A 121 16.50 22.97 -1.70
C GLY A 121 17.07 22.52 -3.05
N TYR A 122 16.56 21.45 -3.65
CA TYR A 122 16.98 21.03 -4.98
C TYR A 122 16.48 22.02 -6.04
N THR A 123 17.40 22.56 -6.84
CA THR A 123 17.09 23.44 -7.97
C THR A 123 17.09 22.72 -9.32
N HIS A 124 17.63 21.52 -9.33
CA HIS A 124 17.64 20.58 -10.45
C HIS A 124 17.39 19.18 -9.92
N VAL A 125 16.60 18.38 -10.62
CA VAL A 125 16.15 17.05 -10.18
C VAL A 125 16.48 16.03 -11.25
N THR A 126 17.13 14.94 -10.86
CA THR A 126 17.43 13.78 -11.70
C THR A 126 16.40 12.66 -11.50
N GLU A 127 16.41 11.65 -12.37
CA GLU A 127 15.59 10.45 -12.19
C GLU A 127 15.88 9.74 -10.85
N GLN A 128 17.16 9.69 -10.46
CA GLN A 128 17.58 9.08 -9.20
C GLN A 128 17.05 9.84 -7.98
N ASP A 129 17.00 11.19 -8.05
CA ASP A 129 16.44 12.01 -6.98
C ASP A 129 14.93 11.71 -6.85
N ILE A 130 14.20 11.66 -7.96
CA ILE A 130 12.77 11.29 -7.95
C ILE A 130 12.59 9.88 -7.38
N ALA A 131 13.35 8.90 -7.86
CA ALA A 131 13.27 7.51 -7.38
C ALA A 131 13.47 7.41 -5.86
N SER A 132 14.37 8.22 -5.29
CA SER A 132 14.63 8.26 -3.84
C SER A 132 13.43 8.74 -3.01
N GLU A 133 12.53 9.51 -3.61
CA GLU A 133 11.32 10.05 -2.96
C GLU A 133 10.05 9.26 -3.29
N MET A 134 10.11 8.25 -4.14
CA MET A 134 8.95 7.40 -4.44
C MET A 134 8.58 6.53 -3.23
N TYR A 135 7.32 6.14 -3.13
CA TYR A 135 6.85 5.23 -2.07
C TYR A 135 7.55 3.87 -2.11
N THR A 136 8.03 3.45 -3.27
CA THR A 136 8.78 2.20 -3.48
C THR A 136 10.25 2.30 -3.10
N ALA A 137 10.83 3.49 -2.93
CA ALA A 137 12.24 3.69 -2.63
C ALA A 137 12.83 2.75 -1.56
N PRO A 138 12.10 2.44 -0.44
CA PRO A 138 12.62 1.53 0.57
C PRO A 138 12.62 0.04 0.19
N THR A 139 11.92 -0.34 -0.88
CA THR A 139 11.86 -1.75 -1.34
C THR A 139 12.76 -2.03 -2.54
N GLY A 140 13.34 -0.99 -3.13
CA GLY A 140 14.00 -1.06 -4.42
C GLY A 140 13.02 -1.25 -5.58
N ASP A 141 13.43 -0.91 -6.77
CA ASP A 141 12.67 -1.18 -8.00
C ASP A 141 12.74 -2.67 -8.37
#